data_942b5c124293332a84b8b14e568503bf
#
_entry.id   942b5c124293332a84b8b14e568503bf
#
_cell.length_a   1.000
_cell.length_b   1.000
_cell.length_c   1.000
_cell.angle_alpha   90.00
_cell.angle_beta   90.00
_cell.angle_gamma   90.00
#
_symmetry.space_group_name_H-M   'P 1'
#
loop_
_entity.id
_entity.type
_entity.pdbx_description
1 polymer ?
#
loop_
_entity_poly.entity_id
_entity_poly.type
_entity_poly.pdbx_seq_one_letter_code
_entity_poly.pdbx_strand_id
1 'polypeptide(L)'
;MEISDIRPEEYDPAAELWEASVRATHSFVTEADLDVFRPLVRASFGEIAQLAGLRADDGTLIGFIGVEDGNVEMLFLDPAYRGQGGGSLLLKHAFAQFSATSVDVNEQNPQAVGFYEHHGFHLVSRSDHDSTGKPYPILHLEL
;
A
#
# COMPACT_ATOMS: atom_id res chain seq x y z
N MET A 1 15.32 10.69 -0.38
CA MET A 1 14.43 9.57 0.01
C MET A 1 15.22 8.27 0.10
N GLU A 2 15.10 7.57 1.20
CA GLU A 2 15.78 6.30 1.43
C GLU A 2 14.80 5.22 1.86
N ILE A 3 15.10 3.97 1.51
CA ILE A 3 14.30 2.82 1.91
C ILE A 3 15.02 2.07 3.02
N SER A 4 14.29 1.74 4.09
CA SER A 4 14.82 1.00 5.25
C SER A 4 13.70 0.17 5.88
N ASP A 5 14.06 -0.67 6.85
CA ASP A 5 13.10 -1.48 7.57
C ASP A 5 12.16 -0.61 8.42
N ILE A 6 10.97 -1.14 8.69
CA ILE A 6 10.04 -0.57 9.66
C ILE A 6 10.12 -1.41 10.94
N ARG A 7 10.44 -0.74 12.05
CA ARG A 7 10.56 -1.39 13.35
C ARG A 7 9.21 -1.45 14.05
N PRO A 8 9.00 -2.40 14.97
CA PRO A 8 7.72 -2.51 15.71
C PRO A 8 7.27 -1.22 16.39
N GLU A 9 8.17 -0.41 16.91
CA GLU A 9 7.86 0.89 17.51
C GLU A 9 7.37 1.93 16.51
N GLU A 10 7.49 1.64 15.21
CA GLU A 10 7.01 2.51 14.13
C GLU A 10 5.66 2.05 13.54
N TYR A 11 5.07 0.99 14.06
CA TYR A 11 3.79 0.48 13.54
C TYR A 11 2.65 1.49 13.75
N ASP A 12 2.63 2.23 14.84
CA ASP A 12 1.63 3.28 15.07
C ASP A 12 1.79 4.43 14.08
N PRO A 13 2.98 5.02 13.88
CA PRO A 13 3.20 6.00 12.81
C PRO A 13 2.84 5.47 11.42
N ALA A 14 3.15 4.21 11.12
CA ALA A 14 2.80 3.61 9.82
C ALA A 14 1.28 3.50 9.64
N ALA A 15 0.55 3.13 10.68
CA ALA A 15 -0.91 3.08 10.64
C ALA A 15 -1.53 4.48 10.47
N GLU A 16 -0.97 5.50 11.10
CA GLU A 16 -1.40 6.89 10.90
C GLU A 16 -1.15 7.36 9.46
N LEU A 17 -0.02 6.98 8.89
CA LEU A 17 0.32 7.27 7.50
C LEU A 17 -0.68 6.59 6.55
N TRP A 18 -1.00 5.32 6.80
CA TRP A 18 -2.01 4.60 6.04
C TRP A 18 -3.34 5.35 6.07
N GLU A 19 -3.81 5.76 7.24
CA GLU A 19 -5.08 6.48 7.37
C GLU A 19 -5.06 7.80 6.60
N ALA A 20 -4.01 8.59 6.73
CA ALA A 20 -3.87 9.85 6.00
C ALA A 20 -3.91 9.63 4.48
N SER A 21 -3.23 8.60 4.00
CA SER A 21 -3.21 8.24 2.58
C SER A 21 -4.60 7.80 2.09
N VAL A 22 -5.28 6.95 2.84
CA VAL A 22 -6.62 6.46 2.48
C VAL A 22 -7.63 7.61 2.47
N ARG A 23 -7.61 8.49 3.46
CA ARG A 23 -8.50 9.66 3.50
C ARG A 23 -8.28 10.57 2.29
N ALA A 24 -7.07 10.68 1.79
CA ALA A 24 -6.75 11.52 0.63
C ALA A 24 -7.14 10.89 -0.71
N THR A 25 -7.16 9.55 -0.80
CA THR A 25 -7.28 8.83 -2.08
C THR A 25 -8.50 7.91 -2.18
N HIS A 26 -9.10 7.52 -1.06
CA HIS A 26 -10.20 6.56 -0.99
C HIS A 26 -11.44 7.23 -0.37
N SER A 27 -11.94 8.31 -1.00
CA SER A 27 -13.08 9.08 -0.50
C SER A 27 -14.36 8.25 -0.37
N PHE A 28 -14.43 7.10 -1.03
CA PHE A 28 -15.56 6.17 -0.96
C PHE A 28 -15.60 5.33 0.32
N VAL A 29 -14.51 5.31 1.11
CA VAL A 29 -14.45 4.55 2.37
C VAL A 29 -15.09 5.36 3.50
N THR A 30 -16.01 4.74 4.24
CA THR A 30 -16.73 5.41 5.34
C THR A 30 -15.89 5.45 6.62
N GLU A 31 -16.25 6.36 7.54
CA GLU A 31 -15.62 6.41 8.87
C GLU A 31 -15.82 5.10 9.64
N ALA A 32 -16.99 4.48 9.54
CA ALA A 32 -17.27 3.20 10.19
C ALA A 32 -16.34 2.10 9.66
N ASP A 33 -16.07 2.09 8.35
CA ASP A 33 -15.17 1.13 7.74
C ASP A 33 -13.71 1.40 8.12
N LEU A 34 -13.31 2.66 8.21
CA LEU A 34 -11.97 3.03 8.71
C LEU A 34 -11.75 2.54 10.13
N ASP A 35 -12.76 2.63 10.99
CA ASP A 35 -12.68 2.13 12.37
C ASP A 35 -12.47 0.61 12.41
N VAL A 36 -13.04 -0.13 11.45
CA VAL A 36 -12.82 -1.58 11.31
C VAL A 36 -11.42 -1.88 10.75
N PHE A 37 -11.00 -1.15 9.72
CA PHE A 37 -9.72 -1.42 9.03
C PHE A 37 -8.49 -1.04 9.87
N ARG A 38 -8.57 0.04 10.66
CA ARG A 38 -7.42 0.56 11.39
C ARG A 38 -6.69 -0.49 12.25
N PRO A 39 -7.38 -1.25 13.12
CA PRO A 39 -6.71 -2.28 13.90
C PRO A 39 -6.19 -3.44 13.04
N LEU A 40 -6.86 -3.76 11.94
CA LEU A 40 -6.42 -4.82 11.02
C LEU A 40 -5.11 -4.42 10.32
N VAL A 41 -5.01 -3.19 9.85
CA VAL A 41 -3.79 -2.67 9.22
C VAL A 41 -2.64 -2.65 10.22
N ARG A 42 -2.88 -2.16 11.43
CA ARG A 42 -1.87 -2.13 12.49
C ARG A 42 -1.33 -3.53 12.78
N ALA A 43 -2.21 -4.52 12.90
CA ALA A 43 -1.83 -5.90 13.15
C ALA A 43 -1.07 -6.52 11.97
N SER A 44 -1.41 -6.14 10.73
CA SER A 44 -0.79 -6.69 9.53
C SER A 44 0.71 -6.39 9.43
N PHE A 45 1.19 -5.30 10.01
CA PHE A 45 2.62 -4.94 9.96
C PHE A 45 3.51 -5.99 10.63
N GLY A 46 3.02 -6.65 11.67
CA GLY A 46 3.75 -7.72 12.35
C GLY A 46 3.60 -9.10 11.72
N GLU A 47 2.66 -9.25 10.80
CA GLU A 47 2.31 -10.54 10.19
C GLU A 47 2.80 -10.67 8.75
N ILE A 48 2.93 -9.56 8.02
CA ILE A 48 3.31 -9.60 6.60
C ILE A 48 4.76 -10.07 6.44
N ALA A 49 5.02 -10.89 5.42
CA ALA A 49 6.33 -11.50 5.22
C ALA A 49 7.42 -10.48 4.95
N GLN A 50 7.12 -9.45 4.15
CA GLN A 50 8.12 -8.46 3.73
C GLN A 50 7.53 -7.06 3.82
N LEU A 51 8.21 -6.16 4.52
CA LEU A 51 7.76 -4.80 4.77
C LEU A 51 8.96 -3.86 4.68
N ALA A 52 8.82 -2.76 3.94
CA ALA A 52 9.86 -1.75 3.81
C ALA A 52 9.27 -0.35 3.91
N GLY A 53 10.00 0.56 4.52
CA GLY A 53 9.62 1.95 4.68
C GLY A 53 10.41 2.89 3.78
N LEU A 54 9.76 3.97 3.37
CA LEU A 54 10.39 5.08 2.67
C LEU A 54 10.57 6.24 3.64
N ARG A 55 11.77 6.82 3.68
CA ARG A 55 12.12 7.90 4.59
C ARG A 55 12.44 9.17 3.83
N ALA A 56 11.99 10.30 4.36
CA ALA A 56 12.46 11.61 3.94
C ALA A 56 13.90 11.81 4.41
N ASP A 57 14.55 12.88 3.94
CA ASP A 57 15.96 13.15 4.25
C ASP A 57 16.22 13.33 5.74
N ASP A 58 15.22 13.74 6.52
CA ASP A 58 15.30 13.88 7.98
C ASP A 58 15.00 12.58 8.74
N GLY A 59 14.76 11.46 8.04
CA GLY A 59 14.45 10.17 8.63
C GLY A 59 12.97 9.91 8.89
N THR A 60 12.09 10.87 8.61
CA THR A 60 10.64 10.70 8.81
C THR A 60 10.08 9.61 7.89
N LEU A 61 9.27 8.70 8.44
CA LEU A 61 8.58 7.69 7.65
C LEU A 61 7.48 8.36 6.81
N ILE A 62 7.59 8.27 5.49
CA ILE A 62 6.69 8.94 4.53
C ILE A 62 5.99 7.98 3.58
N GLY A 63 6.30 6.70 3.65
CA GLY A 63 5.65 5.68 2.83
C GLY A 63 6.07 4.29 3.25
N PHE A 64 5.34 3.29 2.77
CA PHE A 64 5.72 1.90 3.00
C PHE A 64 5.14 0.98 1.94
N ILE A 65 5.76 -0.19 1.80
CA ILE A 65 5.27 -1.28 0.94
C ILE A 65 5.32 -2.58 1.71
N GLY A 66 4.27 -3.38 1.59
CA GLY A 66 4.18 -4.72 2.16
C GLY A 66 3.91 -5.75 1.07
N VAL A 67 4.66 -6.84 1.09
CA VAL A 67 4.57 -7.91 0.09
C VAL A 67 4.43 -9.25 0.79
N GLU A 68 3.54 -10.10 0.26
CA GLU A 68 3.33 -11.47 0.73
C GLU A 68 3.29 -12.39 -0.49
N ASP A 69 4.19 -13.39 -0.53
CA ASP A 69 4.28 -14.36 -1.64
C ASP A 69 4.33 -13.69 -3.02
N GLY A 70 5.10 -12.62 -3.15
CA GLY A 70 5.26 -11.88 -4.41
C GLY A 70 4.08 -10.97 -4.76
N ASN A 71 3.06 -10.88 -3.91
CA ASN A 71 1.93 -9.99 -4.11
C ASN A 71 2.07 -8.72 -3.27
N VAL A 72 1.95 -7.56 -3.91
CA VAL A 72 1.94 -6.28 -3.20
C VAL A 72 0.60 -6.13 -2.51
N GLU A 73 0.61 -6.26 -1.19
CA GLU A 73 -0.59 -6.16 -0.36
C GLU A 73 -0.86 -4.72 0.09
N MET A 74 0.21 -3.95 0.29
CA MET A 74 0.14 -2.57 0.75
C MET A 74 1.17 -1.72 0.04
N LEU A 75 0.76 -0.52 -0.41
CA LEU A 75 1.66 0.51 -0.91
C LEU A 75 1.01 1.86 -0.64
N PHE A 76 1.53 2.60 0.32
CA PHE A 76 0.95 3.86 0.76
C PHE A 76 2.03 4.94 0.93
N LEU A 77 1.65 6.19 0.61
CA LEU A 77 2.49 7.37 0.79
C LEU A 77 1.74 8.41 1.61
N ASP A 78 2.50 9.17 2.40
CA ASP A 78 1.99 10.39 3.00
C ASP A 78 1.55 11.34 1.88
N PRO A 79 0.31 11.88 1.93
CA PRO A 79 -0.21 12.76 0.89
C PRO A 79 0.70 13.96 0.60
N ALA A 80 1.42 14.46 1.60
CA ALA A 80 2.34 15.59 1.44
C ALA A 80 3.53 15.29 0.52
N TYR A 81 3.84 14.01 0.30
CA TYR A 81 4.99 13.58 -0.50
C TYR A 81 4.60 12.94 -1.84
N ARG A 82 3.34 13.05 -2.23
CA ARG A 82 2.87 12.51 -3.53
C ARG A 82 3.49 13.27 -4.70
N GLY A 83 3.66 12.56 -5.83
CA GLY A 83 4.20 13.16 -7.04
C GLY A 83 5.71 13.37 -7.04
N GLN A 84 6.44 12.82 -6.07
CA GLN A 84 7.89 12.94 -5.94
C GLN A 84 8.65 11.65 -6.24
N GLY A 85 7.98 10.65 -6.79
CA GLY A 85 8.61 9.38 -7.19
C GLY A 85 8.73 8.34 -6.08
N GLY A 86 8.20 8.59 -4.88
CA GLY A 86 8.31 7.67 -3.75
C GLY A 86 7.64 6.31 -3.98
N GLY A 87 6.46 6.30 -4.59
CA GLY A 87 5.77 5.06 -4.93
C GLY A 87 6.58 4.20 -5.89
N SER A 88 7.20 4.81 -6.89
CA SER A 88 8.06 4.11 -7.85
C SER A 88 9.31 3.55 -7.18
N LEU A 89 9.92 4.28 -6.24
CA LEU A 89 11.06 3.78 -5.48
C LEU A 89 10.69 2.53 -4.67
N LEU A 90 9.56 2.57 -3.97
CA LEU A 90 9.07 1.44 -3.18
C LEU A 90 8.76 0.23 -4.06
N LEU A 91 8.07 0.45 -5.18
CA LEU A 91 7.70 -0.63 -6.09
C LEU A 91 8.94 -1.27 -6.72
N LYS A 92 9.92 -0.48 -7.15
CA LYS A 92 11.19 -1.00 -7.69
C LYS A 92 11.97 -1.79 -6.64
N HIS A 93 11.96 -1.34 -5.40
CA HIS A 93 12.55 -2.08 -4.28
C HIS A 93 11.89 -3.45 -4.13
N ALA A 94 10.55 -3.49 -4.20
CA ALA A 94 9.80 -4.75 -4.12
C ALA A 94 10.13 -5.69 -5.28
N PHE A 95 10.30 -5.18 -6.49
CA PHE A 95 10.74 -6.00 -7.63
C PHE A 95 12.12 -6.61 -7.38
N ALA A 96 13.07 -5.81 -6.91
CA ALA A 96 14.45 -6.24 -6.73
C ALA A 96 14.67 -7.10 -5.50
N GLN A 97 14.00 -6.81 -4.38
CA GLN A 97 14.28 -7.41 -3.08
C GLN A 97 13.20 -8.38 -2.60
N PHE A 98 11.96 -8.21 -3.05
CA PHE A 98 10.82 -9.00 -2.56
C PHE A 98 10.21 -9.89 -3.65
N SER A 99 10.78 -9.90 -4.85
CA SER A 99 10.30 -10.69 -5.99
C SER A 99 8.82 -10.45 -6.29
N ALA A 100 8.37 -9.21 -6.15
CA ALA A 100 6.98 -8.84 -6.38
C ALA A 100 6.61 -8.99 -7.86
N THR A 101 5.49 -9.67 -8.14
CA THR A 101 5.00 -9.95 -9.48
C THR A 101 3.51 -9.67 -9.66
N SER A 102 2.80 -9.41 -8.56
CA SER A 102 1.35 -9.15 -8.60
C SER A 102 0.97 -8.10 -7.57
N VAL A 103 -0.23 -7.53 -7.72
CA VAL A 103 -0.78 -6.54 -6.80
C VAL A 103 -2.30 -6.65 -6.74
N ASP A 104 -2.86 -6.40 -5.56
CA ASP A 104 -4.28 -6.20 -5.37
C ASP A 104 -4.53 -4.71 -5.17
N VAL A 105 -5.40 -4.13 -6.01
CA VAL A 105 -5.68 -2.70 -5.98
C VAL A 105 -7.18 -2.44 -5.98
N ASN A 106 -7.59 -1.43 -5.23
CA ASN A 106 -8.99 -1.02 -5.16
C ASN A 106 -9.43 -0.45 -6.52
N GLU A 107 -10.49 -1.04 -7.11
CA GLU A 107 -11.03 -0.59 -8.41
C GLU A 107 -11.45 0.88 -8.36
N GLN A 108 -11.91 1.36 -7.20
CA GLN A 108 -12.41 2.71 -7.02
C GLN A 108 -11.27 3.75 -6.82
N ASN A 109 -10.01 3.32 -6.96
CA ASN A 109 -8.84 4.19 -6.94
C ASN A 109 -8.14 4.16 -8.31
N PRO A 110 -8.64 4.92 -9.31
CA PRO A 110 -8.09 4.86 -10.67
C PRO A 110 -6.66 5.36 -10.77
N GLN A 111 -6.22 6.24 -9.86
CA GLN A 111 -4.83 6.69 -9.84
C GLN A 111 -3.87 5.54 -9.52
N ALA A 112 -4.21 4.71 -8.54
CA ALA A 112 -3.41 3.55 -8.19
C ALA A 112 -3.40 2.52 -9.33
N VAL A 113 -4.56 2.25 -9.93
CA VAL A 113 -4.66 1.35 -11.09
C VAL A 113 -3.73 1.82 -12.21
N GLY A 114 -3.81 3.10 -12.58
CA GLY A 114 -2.96 3.68 -13.62
C GLY A 114 -1.48 3.63 -13.26
N PHE A 115 -1.13 3.84 -12.01
CA PHE A 115 0.25 3.74 -11.51
C PHE A 115 0.81 2.33 -11.74
N TYR A 116 0.06 1.29 -11.38
CA TYR A 116 0.51 -0.09 -11.58
C TYR A 116 0.56 -0.46 -13.06
N GLU A 117 -0.41 -0.05 -13.85
CA GLU A 117 -0.39 -0.28 -15.30
C GLU A 117 0.84 0.38 -15.96
N HIS A 118 1.19 1.59 -15.52
CA HIS A 118 2.39 2.29 -16.00
C HIS A 118 3.68 1.48 -15.69
N HIS A 119 3.68 0.74 -14.59
CA HIS A 119 4.82 -0.10 -14.20
C HIS A 119 4.78 -1.52 -14.78
N GLY A 120 3.90 -1.78 -15.74
CA GLY A 120 3.86 -3.05 -16.47
C GLY A 120 2.85 -4.07 -15.99
N PHE A 121 2.04 -3.74 -14.98
CA PHE A 121 0.99 -4.65 -14.51
C PHE A 121 -0.22 -4.63 -15.46
N HIS A 122 -0.91 -5.77 -15.56
CA HIS A 122 -2.14 -5.89 -16.31
C HIS A 122 -3.20 -6.66 -15.52
N LEU A 123 -4.47 -6.39 -15.81
CA LEU A 123 -5.60 -7.02 -15.14
C LEU A 123 -5.71 -8.51 -15.47
N VAL A 124 -5.81 -9.33 -14.43
CA VAL A 124 -6.00 -10.78 -14.55
C VAL A 124 -7.39 -11.19 -14.07
N SER A 125 -7.85 -10.65 -12.95
CA SER A 125 -9.16 -10.98 -12.37
C SER A 125 -9.67 -9.85 -11.48
N ARG A 126 -10.91 -9.96 -11.04
CA ARG A 126 -11.61 -8.99 -10.21
C ARG A 126 -12.43 -9.71 -9.15
N SER A 127 -12.40 -9.18 -7.93
CA SER A 127 -13.28 -9.62 -6.84
C SER A 127 -14.28 -8.50 -6.53
N ASP A 128 -15.56 -8.85 -6.31
CA ASP A 128 -16.61 -7.85 -6.01
C ASP A 128 -16.48 -7.25 -4.61
N HIS A 129 -15.78 -7.95 -3.72
CA HIS A 129 -15.60 -7.56 -2.31
C HIS A 129 -14.12 -7.62 -1.95
N ASP A 130 -13.74 -6.85 -0.93
CA ASP A 130 -12.39 -6.92 -0.37
C ASP A 130 -12.21 -8.15 0.53
N SER A 131 -11.01 -8.33 1.09
CA SER A 131 -10.69 -9.48 1.96
C SER A 131 -11.51 -9.52 3.25
N THR A 132 -12.14 -8.41 3.65
CA THR A 132 -13.02 -8.33 4.82
C THR A 132 -14.49 -8.62 4.47
N GLY A 133 -14.81 -8.86 3.19
CA GLY A 133 -16.16 -9.08 2.72
C GLY A 133 -16.98 -7.82 2.49
N LYS A 134 -16.36 -6.65 2.59
CA LYS A 134 -17.03 -5.36 2.34
C LYS A 134 -17.13 -5.08 0.83
N PRO A 135 -18.12 -4.27 0.38
CA PRO A 135 -18.38 -4.03 -1.05
C PRO A 135 -17.39 -3.04 -1.67
N TYR A 136 -16.11 -3.31 -1.53
CA TYR A 136 -15.02 -2.57 -2.17
C TYR A 136 -14.33 -3.48 -3.18
N PRO A 137 -14.66 -3.36 -4.49
CA PRO A 137 -14.10 -4.26 -5.50
C PRO A 137 -12.58 -4.16 -5.60
N ILE A 138 -11.95 -5.32 -5.76
CA ILE A 138 -10.49 -5.43 -5.87
C ILE A 138 -10.13 -5.94 -7.27
N LEU A 139 -9.19 -5.26 -7.92
CA LEU A 139 -8.57 -5.72 -9.16
C LEU A 139 -7.28 -6.47 -8.81
N HIS A 140 -7.12 -7.64 -9.41
CA HIS A 140 -5.91 -8.45 -9.29
C HIS A 140 -5.07 -8.26 -10.55
N LEU A 141 -3.91 -7.62 -10.39
CA LEU A 141 -3.02 -7.29 -11.51
C LEU A 141 -1.73 -8.12 -11.40
N GLU A 142 -1.14 -8.46 -12.55
CA GLU A 142 0.13 -9.16 -12.64
C GLU A 142 1.04 -8.50 -13.68
N LEU A 143 2.33 -8.71 -13.51
CA LEU A 143 3.33 -8.29 -14.49
C LEU A 143 3.23 -9.09 -15.80
#